data_c3481441f8de01896c2b98ecba8089f6
#
_entry.id   c3481441f8de01896c2b98ecba8089f6
#
_cell.length_a   1.000
_cell.length_b   1.000
_cell.length_c   1.000
_cell.angle_alpha   90.00
_cell.angle_beta   90.00
_cell.angle_gamma   90.00
#
_symmetry.space_group_name_H-M   'P 1'
#
loop_
_entity.id
_entity.type
_entity.pdbx_description
1 polymer ?
#
loop_
_entity_poly.entity_id
_entity_poly.type
_entity_poly.pdbx_seq_one_letter_code
_entity_poly.pdbx_strand_id
1 'polypeptide(L)'
;SRGLGDVYKRQRNARFSIFPGSGLFKKPPKWVMVAELVETSRLWGRIAARIDPEWVEPVAQHLIKRTYSEPHWERAQGAVMATEKVTVYGLPIVAARKVNYSQIDPALCRELFIRHALVEGDWQTRHAFFRENLKLRAEVEELEHKSRRRDILVDDETLFEFYDQRISHDVISARHFDSWWKKVSRETPDLLNFEKSMLIKEGAEKISKLDYPNFWHQGNLKLRLSYQFEPGADADGVTVHIPLPLLNQVEESG
;
A
#
# COMPACT_ATOMS: atom_id res chain seq x y z
N SER A 1 33.06 22.52 37.06
CA SER A 1 33.35 21.52 36.02
C SER A 1 32.92 22.05 34.66
N ARG A 2 33.84 22.60 33.89
CA ARG A 2 33.61 23.02 32.51
C ARG A 2 33.49 21.76 31.64
N GLY A 3 32.41 21.65 30.90
CA GLY A 3 32.02 20.49 30.12
C GLY A 3 33.15 19.99 29.23
N LEU A 4 33.34 18.68 29.29
CA LEU A 4 34.07 17.90 28.32
C LEU A 4 33.42 18.14 26.95
N GLY A 5 34.21 18.59 25.98
CA GLY A 5 33.74 18.85 24.62
C GLY A 5 32.97 17.63 24.06
N ASP A 6 32.02 17.90 23.13
CA ASP A 6 31.17 16.87 22.53
C ASP A 6 31.99 15.70 21.98
N VAL A 7 31.50 14.48 22.24
CA VAL A 7 32.14 13.25 21.83
C VAL A 7 31.52 12.76 20.55
N TYR A 8 32.33 12.62 19.52
CA TYR A 8 31.89 12.09 18.22
C TYR A 8 32.06 10.59 18.10
N LYS A 9 31.13 9.94 17.45
CA LYS A 9 31.25 8.54 17.05
C LYS A 9 31.92 8.44 15.69
N ARG A 10 32.84 7.50 15.54
CA ARG A 10 33.42 7.09 14.26
C ARG A 10 33.15 5.60 13.99
N GLN A 11 33.73 5.10 12.93
CA GLN A 11 33.72 3.67 12.58
C GLN A 11 33.95 2.78 13.83
N ARG A 12 33.22 1.64 13.90
CA ARG A 12 33.34 0.65 14.97
C ARG A 12 33.05 1.20 16.38
N ASN A 13 32.16 2.21 16.48
CA ASN A 13 31.79 2.86 17.75
C ASN A 13 32.95 3.53 18.51
N ALA A 14 34.15 3.69 17.92
CA ALA A 14 35.20 4.47 18.54
C ALA A 14 34.78 5.94 18.73
N ARG A 15 35.17 6.52 19.82
CA ARG A 15 34.79 7.89 20.17
C ARG A 15 36.04 8.79 20.10
N PHE A 16 35.87 10.01 19.67
CA PHE A 16 36.91 11.05 19.67
C PHE A 16 36.30 12.40 20.03
N SER A 17 37.14 13.33 20.43
CA SER A 17 36.77 14.72 20.67
C SER A 17 37.55 15.66 19.76
N ILE A 18 36.95 16.81 19.39
CA ILE A 18 37.65 17.83 18.61
C ILE A 18 38.75 18.43 19.50
N PHE A 19 39.94 18.60 18.92
CA PHE A 19 41.08 19.17 19.62
C PHE A 19 40.80 20.63 20.09
N PRO A 20 41.17 21.04 21.32
CA PRO A 20 40.86 22.37 21.87
C PRO A 20 41.35 23.55 21.03
N GLY A 21 42.42 23.37 20.26
CA GLY A 21 42.95 24.39 19.35
C GLY A 21 42.20 24.51 18.03
N SER A 22 41.21 23.65 17.75
CA SER A 22 40.38 23.74 16.54
C SER A 22 39.35 24.86 16.66
N GLY A 23 39.13 25.61 15.60
CA GLY A 23 38.02 26.60 15.55
C GLY A 23 36.64 26.02 15.75
N LEU A 24 36.47 24.71 15.57
CA LEU A 24 35.20 24.00 15.81
C LEU A 24 34.98 23.57 17.24
N PHE A 25 35.99 23.70 18.12
CA PHE A 25 35.89 23.25 19.50
C PHE A 25 34.81 23.98 20.32
N LYS A 26 34.69 25.30 20.11
CA LYS A 26 33.71 26.15 20.86
C LYS A 26 32.27 25.98 20.35
N LYS A 27 32.08 25.61 19.10
CA LYS A 27 30.77 25.39 18.46
C LYS A 27 30.85 24.11 17.62
N PRO A 28 30.81 22.94 18.23
CA PRO A 28 30.97 21.68 17.58
C PRO A 28 29.77 21.42 16.64
N PRO A 29 29.98 21.15 15.36
CA PRO A 29 28.93 20.83 14.41
C PRO A 29 28.43 19.38 14.61
N LYS A 30 27.24 19.08 14.18
CA LYS A 30 26.68 17.71 14.25
C LYS A 30 27.52 16.68 13.48
N TRP A 31 28.09 17.08 12.35
CA TRP A 31 28.93 16.24 11.49
C TRP A 31 30.26 16.91 11.22
N VAL A 32 31.33 16.13 11.37
CA VAL A 32 32.69 16.59 11.13
C VAL A 32 33.49 15.54 10.36
N MET A 33 34.26 15.98 9.40
CA MET A 33 35.33 15.19 8.81
C MET A 33 36.63 15.51 9.54
N VAL A 34 37.37 14.47 9.92
CA VAL A 34 38.65 14.58 10.61
C VAL A 34 39.73 13.93 9.75
N ALA A 35 40.76 14.70 9.37
CA ALA A 35 41.86 14.21 8.59
C ALA A 35 42.97 13.60 9.44
N GLU A 36 43.12 14.06 10.68
CA GLU A 36 44.18 13.58 11.59
C GLU A 36 43.58 13.24 12.97
N LEU A 37 43.80 12.00 13.42
CA LEU A 37 43.48 11.55 14.76
C LEU A 37 44.75 11.30 15.55
N VAL A 38 44.86 11.91 16.73
CA VAL A 38 46.01 11.77 17.63
C VAL A 38 45.53 11.21 18.98
N GLU A 39 46.12 10.13 19.38
CA GLU A 39 45.85 9.48 20.67
C GLU A 39 46.84 9.96 21.73
N THR A 40 46.30 10.45 22.85
CA THR A 40 47.05 10.78 24.06
C THR A 40 46.31 10.16 25.25
N SER A 41 45.87 10.92 26.24
CA SER A 41 44.93 10.44 27.25
C SER A 41 43.53 10.10 26.69
N ARG A 42 43.24 10.62 25.52
CA ARG A 42 42.04 10.35 24.71
C ARG A 42 42.36 10.57 23.24
N LEU A 43 41.42 10.16 22.39
CA LEU A 43 41.53 10.33 20.96
C LEU A 43 41.02 11.72 20.54
N TRP A 44 41.90 12.51 19.88
CA TRP A 44 41.64 13.86 19.43
C TRP A 44 41.61 13.97 17.90
N GLY A 45 40.58 14.66 17.39
CA GLY A 45 40.56 15.11 15.98
C GLY A 45 41.24 16.47 15.86
N ARG A 46 42.44 16.53 15.27
CA ARG A 46 43.23 17.78 15.17
C ARG A 46 42.82 18.61 13.97
N ILE A 47 42.80 18.02 12.76
CA ILE A 47 42.41 18.68 11.54
C ILE A 47 40.94 18.28 11.25
N ALA A 48 40.00 19.16 11.63
CA ALA A 48 38.59 18.90 11.53
C ALA A 48 37.87 19.97 10.71
N ALA A 49 36.96 19.58 9.85
CA ALA A 49 36.08 20.45 9.08
C ALA A 49 34.62 20.05 9.25
N ARG A 50 33.75 21.06 9.33
CA ARG A 50 32.31 20.82 9.27
C ARG A 50 31.96 20.24 7.91
N ILE A 51 31.13 19.19 7.89
CA ILE A 51 30.56 18.62 6.67
C ILE A 51 29.05 18.51 6.78
N ASP A 52 28.38 18.40 5.64
CA ASP A 52 27.02 17.95 5.53
C ASP A 52 27.02 16.45 5.17
N PRO A 53 26.26 15.58 5.86
CA PRO A 53 26.21 14.15 5.57
C PRO A 53 25.78 13.86 4.12
N GLU A 54 24.97 14.72 3.50
CA GLU A 54 24.54 14.58 2.10
C GLU A 54 25.73 14.65 1.11
N TRP A 55 26.81 15.33 1.46
CA TRP A 55 28.03 15.40 0.62
C TRP A 55 28.79 14.09 0.58
N VAL A 56 28.61 13.26 1.60
CA VAL A 56 29.33 11.98 1.71
C VAL A 56 28.81 10.96 0.70
N GLU A 57 27.51 10.96 0.44
CA GLU A 57 26.87 9.96 -0.44
C GLU A 57 27.45 9.94 -1.86
N PRO A 58 27.56 11.05 -2.60
CA PRO A 58 28.12 11.05 -3.95
C PRO A 58 29.63 10.75 -4.00
N VAL A 59 30.38 11.11 -2.95
CA VAL A 59 31.84 10.96 -2.91
C VAL A 59 32.27 9.57 -2.44
N ALA A 60 31.49 8.96 -1.53
CA ALA A 60 31.85 7.72 -0.88
C ALA A 60 30.98 6.53 -1.30
N GLN A 61 30.51 6.49 -2.55
CA GLN A 61 29.59 5.46 -3.05
C GLN A 61 30.10 4.03 -2.82
N HIS A 62 31.39 3.80 -2.92
CA HIS A 62 32.04 2.50 -2.68
C HIS A 62 32.09 2.09 -1.20
N LEU A 63 31.81 3.00 -0.28
CA LEU A 63 31.83 2.78 1.18
C LEU A 63 30.44 2.78 1.80
N ILE A 64 29.44 3.19 1.05
CA ILE A 64 28.07 3.25 1.57
C ILE A 64 27.38 1.90 1.52
N LYS A 65 26.51 1.68 2.50
CA LYS A 65 25.56 0.57 2.51
C LYS A 65 24.14 1.14 2.52
N ARG A 66 23.34 0.72 1.54
CA ARG A 66 21.92 1.02 1.48
C ARG A 66 21.12 -0.15 2.04
N THR A 67 20.13 0.14 2.84
CA THR A 67 19.16 -0.82 3.33
C THR A 67 17.76 -0.23 3.14
N TYR A 68 16.83 -1.11 2.79
CA TYR A 68 15.45 -0.73 2.50
C TYR A 68 14.54 -1.45 3.48
N SER A 69 13.49 -0.77 3.93
CA SER A 69 12.49 -1.31 4.84
C SER A 69 11.10 -0.86 4.43
N GLU A 70 10.12 -1.66 4.84
CA GLU A 70 8.69 -1.37 4.69
C GLU A 70 8.28 -1.05 3.23
N PRO A 71 8.61 -1.92 2.25
CA PRO A 71 8.07 -1.75 0.91
C PRO A 71 6.54 -1.88 0.95
N HIS A 72 5.84 -0.89 0.42
CA HIS A 72 4.38 -0.83 0.41
C HIS A 72 3.87 -0.13 -0.84
N TRP A 73 2.67 -0.51 -1.26
CA TRP A 73 1.94 0.20 -2.31
C TRP A 73 1.56 1.60 -1.85
N GLU A 74 1.80 2.58 -2.67
CA GLU A 74 1.36 3.95 -2.43
C GLU A 74 0.47 4.44 -3.57
N ARG A 75 -0.81 4.51 -3.31
CA ARG A 75 -1.82 4.93 -4.28
C ARG A 75 -1.53 6.27 -4.96
N ALA A 76 -1.07 7.26 -4.18
CA ALA A 76 -0.77 8.60 -4.69
C ALA A 76 0.40 8.62 -5.68
N GLN A 77 1.38 7.71 -5.51
CA GLN A 77 2.52 7.56 -6.40
C GLN A 77 2.25 6.55 -7.53
N GLY A 78 1.23 5.69 -7.36
CA GLY A 78 0.95 4.60 -8.26
C GLY A 78 2.13 3.62 -8.38
N ALA A 79 2.90 3.45 -7.32
CA ALA A 79 4.11 2.65 -7.27
C ALA A 79 4.39 2.14 -5.86
N VAL A 80 5.24 1.13 -5.76
CA VAL A 80 5.74 0.66 -4.47
C VAL A 80 6.86 1.58 -4.00
N MET A 81 6.70 2.10 -2.80
CA MET A 81 7.66 2.95 -2.11
C MET A 81 8.27 2.20 -0.93
N ALA A 82 9.48 2.57 -0.55
CA ALA A 82 10.16 2.03 0.62
C ALA A 82 10.94 3.11 1.35
N THR A 83 11.33 2.83 2.59
CA THR A 83 12.22 3.67 3.37
C THR A 83 13.65 3.21 3.17
N GLU A 84 14.49 4.07 2.58
CA GLU A 84 15.93 3.86 2.42
C GLU A 84 16.70 4.45 3.59
N LYS A 85 17.64 3.68 4.12
CA LYS A 85 18.67 4.12 5.06
C LYS A 85 20.03 3.95 4.44
N VAL A 86 20.85 5.00 4.48
CA VAL A 86 22.22 4.97 3.98
C VAL A 86 23.21 5.12 5.11
N THR A 87 24.19 4.21 5.16
CA THR A 87 25.24 4.22 6.19
C THR A 87 26.61 4.18 5.55
N VAL A 88 27.58 4.83 6.20
CA VAL A 88 29.00 4.72 5.91
C VAL A 88 29.67 4.15 7.15
N TYR A 89 30.30 2.98 7.02
CA TYR A 89 30.93 2.27 8.14
C TYR A 89 30.02 2.13 9.37
N GLY A 90 28.72 1.95 9.14
CA GLY A 90 27.71 1.84 10.20
C GLY A 90 27.19 3.18 10.75
N LEU A 91 27.75 4.32 10.33
CA LEU A 91 27.22 5.65 10.66
C LEU A 91 26.09 6.02 9.70
N PRO A 92 24.88 6.33 10.18
CA PRO A 92 23.77 6.72 9.33
C PRO A 92 23.99 8.12 8.77
N ILE A 93 24.23 8.24 7.46
CA ILE A 93 24.30 9.51 6.73
C ILE A 93 22.93 9.96 6.23
N VAL A 94 22.07 9.00 5.89
CA VAL A 94 20.63 9.19 5.67
C VAL A 94 19.90 8.25 6.60
N ALA A 95 19.14 8.79 7.54
CA ALA A 95 18.43 7.98 8.53
C ALA A 95 17.19 7.32 7.95
N ALA A 96 16.42 8.07 7.16
CA ALA A 96 15.22 7.60 6.46
C ALA A 96 14.94 8.51 5.27
N ARG A 97 14.79 7.91 4.10
CA ARG A 97 14.41 8.59 2.85
C ARG A 97 13.42 7.73 2.10
N LYS A 98 12.32 8.34 1.68
CA LYS A 98 11.34 7.65 0.83
C LYS A 98 11.88 7.51 -0.58
N VAL A 99 11.87 6.30 -1.11
CA VAL A 99 12.36 5.99 -2.45
C VAL A 99 11.41 5.07 -3.19
N ASN A 100 11.43 5.15 -4.52
CA ASN A 100 10.72 4.20 -5.37
C ASN A 100 11.47 2.86 -5.35
N TYR A 101 10.74 1.78 -5.07
CA TYR A 101 11.33 0.44 -4.88
C TYR A 101 11.49 -0.36 -6.18
N SER A 102 11.00 0.14 -7.30
CA SER A 102 10.90 -0.57 -8.58
C SER A 102 12.24 -1.10 -9.11
N GLN A 103 13.35 -0.43 -8.78
CA GLN A 103 14.70 -0.84 -9.21
C GLN A 103 15.37 -1.82 -8.23
N ILE A 104 14.82 -1.97 -7.04
CA ILE A 104 15.40 -2.78 -5.96
C ILE A 104 14.82 -4.20 -6.02
N ASP A 105 13.50 -4.32 -6.06
CA ASP A 105 12.82 -5.60 -6.18
C ASP A 105 11.58 -5.47 -7.09
N PRO A 106 11.78 -5.63 -8.41
CA PRO A 106 10.67 -5.55 -9.37
C PRO A 106 9.61 -6.62 -9.17
N ALA A 107 9.99 -7.82 -8.71
CA ALA A 107 9.06 -8.93 -8.51
C ALA A 107 8.08 -8.61 -7.38
N LEU A 108 8.59 -8.16 -6.24
CA LEU A 108 7.76 -7.72 -5.12
C LEU A 108 6.89 -6.50 -5.51
N CYS A 109 7.43 -5.56 -6.29
CA CYS A 109 6.65 -4.41 -6.76
C CYS A 109 5.48 -4.84 -7.63
N ARG A 110 5.66 -5.83 -8.50
CA ARG A 110 4.59 -6.40 -9.32
C ARG A 110 3.51 -7.06 -8.46
N GLU A 111 3.92 -7.89 -7.51
CA GLU A 111 3.00 -8.55 -6.59
C GLU A 111 2.17 -7.53 -5.81
N LEU A 112 2.81 -6.54 -5.17
CA LEU A 112 2.11 -5.52 -4.40
C LEU A 112 1.22 -4.63 -5.28
N PHE A 113 1.61 -4.34 -6.52
CA PHE A 113 0.76 -3.63 -7.46
C PHE A 113 -0.51 -4.43 -7.79
N ILE A 114 -0.40 -5.72 -8.10
CA ILE A 114 -1.56 -6.55 -8.41
C ILE A 114 -2.47 -6.68 -7.19
N ARG A 115 -1.91 -7.02 -6.01
CA ARG A 115 -2.70 -7.22 -4.78
C ARG A 115 -3.43 -5.96 -4.36
N HIS A 116 -2.70 -4.87 -4.17
CA HIS A 116 -3.30 -3.66 -3.59
C HIS A 116 -4.03 -2.81 -4.63
N ALA A 117 -3.43 -2.56 -5.79
CA ALA A 117 -4.06 -1.70 -6.78
C ALA A 117 -5.23 -2.38 -7.50
N LEU A 118 -5.06 -3.62 -7.97
CA LEU A 118 -6.04 -4.29 -8.82
C LEU A 118 -7.04 -5.13 -8.03
N VAL A 119 -6.58 -5.95 -7.09
CA VAL A 119 -7.44 -6.85 -6.32
C VAL A 119 -8.18 -6.09 -5.23
N GLU A 120 -7.48 -5.36 -4.36
CA GLU A 120 -8.11 -4.58 -3.29
C GLU A 120 -8.79 -3.30 -3.79
N GLY A 121 -8.46 -2.86 -5.01
CA GLY A 121 -9.06 -1.67 -5.61
C GLY A 121 -8.44 -0.34 -5.13
N ASP A 122 -7.30 -0.38 -4.44
CA ASP A 122 -6.61 0.83 -3.97
C ASP A 122 -5.82 1.50 -5.10
N TRP A 123 -6.52 1.89 -6.13
CA TRP A 123 -5.96 2.54 -7.31
C TRP A 123 -6.84 3.66 -7.83
N GLN A 124 -6.22 4.80 -8.11
CA GLN A 124 -6.90 5.92 -8.74
C GLN A 124 -6.69 5.89 -10.25
N THR A 125 -7.64 5.31 -10.97
CA THR A 125 -7.55 5.12 -12.42
C THR A 125 -8.88 5.43 -13.12
N ARG A 126 -8.79 5.67 -14.45
CA ARG A 126 -9.96 5.88 -15.34
C ARG A 126 -10.25 4.69 -16.25
N HIS A 127 -9.55 3.59 -16.10
CA HIS A 127 -9.77 2.40 -16.93
C HIS A 127 -11.18 1.84 -16.72
N ALA A 128 -11.86 1.56 -17.83
CA ALA A 128 -13.24 1.09 -17.81
C ALA A 128 -13.36 -0.27 -17.14
N PHE A 129 -12.50 -1.24 -17.53
CA PHE A 129 -12.51 -2.60 -16.97
C PHE A 129 -12.43 -2.57 -15.43
N PHE A 130 -11.60 -1.68 -14.87
CA PHE A 130 -11.39 -1.61 -13.43
C PHE A 130 -12.67 -1.19 -12.69
N ARG A 131 -13.38 -0.17 -13.19
CA ARG A 131 -14.65 0.26 -12.60
C ARG A 131 -15.74 -0.79 -12.74
N GLU A 132 -15.78 -1.47 -13.88
CA GLU A 132 -16.75 -2.53 -14.16
C GLU A 132 -16.48 -3.75 -13.28
N ASN A 133 -15.23 -4.15 -13.10
CA ASN A 133 -14.84 -5.22 -12.20
C ASN A 133 -15.19 -4.92 -10.73
N LEU A 134 -14.90 -3.70 -10.25
CA LEU A 134 -15.28 -3.29 -8.89
C LEU A 134 -16.80 -3.32 -8.69
N LYS A 135 -17.56 -2.86 -9.71
CA LYS A 135 -19.02 -2.93 -9.66
C LYS A 135 -19.53 -4.37 -9.62
N LEU A 136 -18.97 -5.24 -10.48
CA LEU A 136 -19.37 -6.63 -10.52
C LEU A 136 -19.03 -7.37 -9.22
N ARG A 137 -17.86 -7.10 -8.63
CA ARG A 137 -17.48 -7.63 -7.31
C ARG A 137 -18.46 -7.18 -6.23
N ALA A 138 -18.78 -5.89 -6.16
CA ALA A 138 -19.75 -5.35 -5.21
C ALA A 138 -21.15 -5.98 -5.39
N GLU A 139 -21.56 -6.30 -6.62
CA GLU A 139 -22.83 -7.02 -6.85
C GLU A 139 -22.82 -8.45 -6.30
N VAL A 140 -21.69 -9.15 -6.32
CA VAL A 140 -21.56 -10.48 -5.74
C VAL A 140 -21.46 -10.40 -4.21
N GLU A 141 -20.74 -9.43 -3.67
CA GLU A 141 -20.70 -9.15 -2.22
C GLU A 141 -22.10 -8.83 -1.68
N GLU A 142 -22.92 -8.07 -2.41
CA GLU A 142 -24.33 -7.81 -2.04
C GLU A 142 -25.16 -9.10 -2.01
N LEU A 143 -24.89 -10.07 -2.90
CA LEU A 143 -25.51 -11.38 -2.87
C LEU A 143 -25.13 -12.18 -1.63
N GLU A 144 -23.87 -12.13 -1.18
CA GLU A 144 -23.46 -12.76 0.07
C GLU A 144 -24.23 -12.20 1.27
N HIS A 145 -24.33 -10.87 1.37
CA HIS A 145 -25.10 -10.23 2.42
C HIS A 145 -26.58 -10.63 2.40
N LYS A 146 -27.21 -10.63 1.22
CA LYS A 146 -28.63 -10.97 1.06
C LYS A 146 -28.92 -12.44 1.36
N SER A 147 -28.03 -13.33 0.94
CA SER A 147 -28.19 -14.78 1.14
C SER A 147 -27.75 -15.26 2.52
N ARG A 148 -27.21 -14.38 3.36
CA ARG A 148 -26.61 -14.72 4.66
C ARG A 148 -25.48 -15.76 4.53
N ARG A 149 -24.75 -15.71 3.42
CA ARG A 149 -23.61 -16.60 3.13
C ARG A 149 -22.34 -15.77 2.98
N ARG A 150 -21.19 -16.36 3.33
CA ARG A 150 -19.85 -15.76 3.21
C ARG A 150 -18.94 -16.56 2.28
N ASP A 151 -19.51 -17.46 1.52
CA ASP A 151 -18.78 -18.43 0.70
C ASP A 151 -19.15 -18.35 -0.81
N ILE A 152 -19.72 -17.23 -1.23
CA ILE A 152 -20.14 -17.04 -2.63
C ILE A 152 -19.02 -16.43 -3.45
N LEU A 153 -18.40 -15.35 -2.98
CA LEU A 153 -17.32 -14.66 -3.69
C LEU A 153 -16.04 -15.49 -3.59
N VAL A 154 -15.30 -15.55 -4.71
CA VAL A 154 -13.94 -16.11 -4.73
C VAL A 154 -13.02 -15.28 -3.84
N ASP A 155 -11.93 -15.89 -3.38
CA ASP A 155 -10.93 -15.20 -2.56
C ASP A 155 -10.02 -14.28 -3.39
N ASP A 156 -9.29 -13.43 -2.70
CA ASP A 156 -8.39 -12.48 -3.31
C ASP A 156 -7.22 -13.16 -4.05
N GLU A 157 -6.86 -14.39 -3.68
CA GLU A 157 -5.82 -15.16 -4.39
C GLU A 157 -6.29 -15.57 -5.77
N THR A 158 -7.52 -15.99 -5.93
CA THR A 158 -8.13 -16.28 -7.25
C THR A 158 -8.13 -15.05 -8.14
N LEU A 159 -8.42 -13.86 -7.57
CA LEU A 159 -8.37 -12.59 -8.31
C LEU A 159 -6.93 -12.19 -8.65
N PHE A 160 -6.00 -12.43 -7.75
CA PHE A 160 -4.58 -12.21 -8.00
C PHE A 160 -4.08 -13.07 -9.17
N GLU A 161 -4.35 -14.37 -9.15
CA GLU A 161 -3.98 -15.30 -10.22
C GLU A 161 -4.57 -14.90 -11.57
N PHE A 162 -5.82 -14.44 -11.59
CA PHE A 162 -6.45 -13.93 -12.81
C PHE A 162 -5.66 -12.81 -13.45
N TYR A 163 -5.22 -11.82 -12.65
CA TYR A 163 -4.42 -10.70 -13.15
C TYR A 163 -2.99 -11.10 -13.46
N ASP A 164 -2.38 -11.92 -12.60
CA ASP A 164 -0.99 -12.37 -12.74
C ASP A 164 -0.74 -13.11 -14.05
N GLN A 165 -1.68 -13.97 -14.48
CA GLN A 165 -1.61 -14.71 -15.73
C GLN A 165 -1.79 -13.85 -16.98
N ARG A 166 -2.42 -12.67 -16.87
CA ARG A 166 -2.81 -11.84 -18.03
C ARG A 166 -1.95 -10.59 -18.20
N ILE A 167 -1.43 -10.08 -17.13
CA ILE A 167 -0.62 -8.85 -17.12
C ILE A 167 0.84 -9.20 -17.35
N SER A 168 1.50 -8.49 -18.25
CA SER A 168 2.92 -8.70 -18.56
C SER A 168 3.82 -8.55 -17.33
N HIS A 169 4.87 -9.36 -17.25
CA HIS A 169 5.79 -9.40 -16.10
C HIS A 169 6.57 -8.10 -15.86
N ASP A 170 6.69 -7.23 -16.85
CA ASP A 170 7.35 -5.92 -16.74
C ASP A 170 6.45 -4.82 -16.15
N VAL A 171 5.17 -5.14 -15.91
CA VAL A 171 4.21 -4.21 -15.30
C VAL A 171 4.32 -4.27 -13.78
N ILE A 172 5.05 -3.31 -13.21
CA ILE A 172 5.38 -3.24 -11.78
C ILE A 172 4.86 -1.96 -11.10
N SER A 173 4.07 -1.15 -11.82
CA SER A 173 3.48 0.10 -11.31
C SER A 173 2.33 0.56 -12.20
N ALA A 174 1.53 1.52 -11.74
CA ALA A 174 0.47 2.14 -12.50
C ALA A 174 0.96 2.71 -13.85
N ARG A 175 2.12 3.37 -13.87
CA ARG A 175 2.72 3.94 -15.08
C ARG A 175 3.09 2.85 -16.11
N HIS A 176 3.66 1.73 -15.65
CA HIS A 176 3.95 0.59 -16.53
C HIS A 176 2.67 -0.02 -17.05
N PHE A 177 1.66 -0.16 -16.18
CA PHE A 177 0.35 -0.66 -16.58
C PHE A 177 -0.30 0.22 -17.66
N ASP A 178 -0.35 1.54 -17.47
CA ASP A 178 -0.94 2.46 -18.45
C ASP A 178 -0.28 2.33 -19.83
N SER A 179 1.04 2.22 -19.84
CA SER A 179 1.83 2.09 -21.07
C SER A 179 1.57 0.76 -21.78
N TRP A 180 1.49 -0.32 -21.02
CA TRP A 180 1.18 -1.67 -21.50
C TRP A 180 -0.28 -1.77 -21.97
N TRP A 181 -1.22 -1.35 -21.13
CA TRP A 181 -2.66 -1.45 -21.42
C TRP A 181 -3.09 -0.63 -22.63
N LYS A 182 -2.49 0.53 -22.85
CA LYS A 182 -2.74 1.34 -24.06
C LYS A 182 -2.50 0.58 -25.36
N LYS A 183 -1.60 -0.40 -25.35
CA LYS A 183 -1.30 -1.24 -26.52
C LYS A 183 -2.26 -2.44 -26.58
N VAL A 184 -2.34 -3.19 -25.49
CA VAL A 184 -3.07 -4.45 -25.40
C VAL A 184 -4.57 -4.26 -25.53
N SER A 185 -5.14 -3.22 -24.94
CA SER A 185 -6.58 -2.94 -24.99
C SER A 185 -7.14 -2.66 -26.40
N ARG A 186 -6.27 -2.38 -27.38
CA ARG A 186 -6.68 -2.21 -28.78
C ARG A 186 -6.99 -3.55 -29.49
N GLU A 187 -6.29 -4.60 -29.09
CA GLU A 187 -6.41 -5.93 -29.66
C GLU A 187 -7.35 -6.81 -28.82
N THR A 188 -7.23 -6.67 -27.49
CA THR A 188 -7.99 -7.46 -26.51
C THR A 188 -8.59 -6.56 -25.42
N PRO A 189 -9.65 -5.79 -25.73
CA PRO A 189 -10.24 -4.83 -24.78
C PRO A 189 -10.81 -5.50 -23.52
N ASP A 190 -11.27 -6.73 -23.63
CA ASP A 190 -11.94 -7.48 -22.56
C ASP A 190 -11.00 -8.39 -21.76
N LEU A 191 -9.68 -8.37 -22.05
CA LEU A 191 -8.69 -9.26 -21.44
C LEU A 191 -8.75 -9.27 -19.91
N LEU A 192 -9.03 -8.12 -19.30
CA LEU A 192 -9.04 -7.93 -17.84
C LEU A 192 -10.45 -7.79 -17.25
N ASN A 193 -11.49 -8.00 -18.05
CA ASN A 193 -12.87 -7.97 -17.56
C ASN A 193 -13.18 -9.24 -16.77
N PHE A 194 -13.79 -9.08 -15.61
CA PHE A 194 -14.31 -10.21 -14.85
C PHE A 194 -15.59 -10.74 -15.49
N GLU A 195 -15.74 -12.05 -15.47
CA GLU A 195 -17.02 -12.70 -15.71
C GLU A 195 -17.66 -13.04 -14.36
N LYS A 196 -18.98 -12.91 -14.28
CA LYS A 196 -19.70 -13.17 -13.02
C LYS A 196 -19.51 -14.62 -12.55
N SER A 197 -19.46 -15.58 -13.50
CA SER A 197 -19.19 -17.00 -13.24
C SER A 197 -17.83 -17.21 -12.52
N MET A 198 -16.83 -16.44 -12.90
CA MET A 198 -15.49 -16.49 -12.30
C MET A 198 -15.47 -15.97 -10.86
N LEU A 199 -16.33 -15.00 -10.53
CA LEU A 199 -16.39 -14.40 -9.19
C LEU A 199 -17.17 -15.25 -8.18
N ILE A 200 -17.91 -16.26 -8.65
CA ILE A 200 -18.74 -17.11 -7.79
C ILE A 200 -18.06 -18.47 -7.63
N LYS A 201 -17.84 -18.88 -6.38
CA LYS A 201 -17.28 -20.19 -6.05
C LYS A 201 -18.11 -21.32 -6.60
N GLU A 202 -17.46 -22.39 -7.03
CA GLU A 202 -18.13 -23.63 -7.44
C GLU A 202 -19.10 -24.10 -6.35
N GLY A 203 -20.34 -24.41 -6.74
CA GLY A 203 -21.42 -24.85 -5.82
C GLY A 203 -22.29 -23.71 -5.27
N ALA A 204 -21.91 -22.43 -5.44
CA ALA A 204 -22.73 -21.28 -5.08
C ALA A 204 -23.58 -20.75 -6.26
N GLU A 205 -23.46 -21.33 -7.45
CA GLU A 205 -24.10 -20.89 -8.68
C GLU A 205 -25.63 -20.88 -8.68
N LYS A 206 -26.25 -21.63 -7.75
CA LYS A 206 -27.69 -21.75 -7.64
C LYS A 206 -28.38 -20.55 -6.98
N ILE A 207 -27.61 -19.59 -6.47
CA ILE A 207 -28.16 -18.42 -5.80
C ILE A 207 -28.46 -17.34 -6.82
N SER A 208 -29.75 -17.09 -7.02
CA SER A 208 -30.24 -16.08 -7.96
C SER A 208 -30.59 -14.77 -7.25
N LYS A 209 -30.41 -13.63 -7.93
CA LYS A 209 -31.00 -12.34 -7.50
C LYS A 209 -32.53 -12.40 -7.34
N LEU A 210 -33.18 -13.36 -7.98
CA LEU A 210 -34.63 -13.59 -7.86
C LEU A 210 -35.04 -14.12 -6.50
N ASP A 211 -34.12 -14.81 -5.80
CA ASP A 211 -34.37 -15.35 -4.46
C ASP A 211 -34.30 -14.26 -3.37
N TYR A 212 -33.68 -13.12 -3.71
CA TYR A 212 -33.49 -11.98 -2.78
C TYR A 212 -33.86 -10.66 -3.47
N PRO A 213 -35.19 -10.39 -3.62
CA PRO A 213 -35.66 -9.21 -4.31
C PRO A 213 -35.35 -7.92 -3.54
N ASN A 214 -35.10 -6.84 -4.27
CA ASN A 214 -34.87 -5.51 -3.66
C ASN A 214 -36.16 -4.84 -3.19
N PHE A 215 -37.30 -5.36 -3.64
CA PHE A 215 -38.61 -4.82 -3.33
C PHE A 215 -39.60 -5.94 -3.00
N TRP A 216 -40.37 -5.71 -1.98
CA TRP A 216 -41.56 -6.50 -1.69
C TRP A 216 -42.77 -5.83 -2.33
N HIS A 217 -43.60 -6.61 -2.98
CA HIS A 217 -44.83 -6.14 -3.62
C HIS A 217 -46.03 -6.69 -2.84
N GLN A 218 -46.86 -5.80 -2.35
CA GLN A 218 -48.13 -6.12 -1.71
C GLN A 218 -49.24 -5.34 -2.43
N GLY A 219 -50.04 -6.04 -3.24
CA GLY A 219 -51.00 -5.39 -4.13
C GLY A 219 -50.32 -4.35 -5.05
N ASN A 220 -50.71 -3.08 -4.91
CA ASN A 220 -50.13 -1.98 -5.68
C ASN A 220 -48.92 -1.31 -4.97
N LEU A 221 -48.60 -1.76 -3.76
CA LEU A 221 -47.50 -1.19 -3.00
C LEU A 221 -46.15 -1.83 -3.43
N LYS A 222 -45.14 -1.00 -3.59
CA LYS A 222 -43.76 -1.41 -3.85
C LYS A 222 -42.89 -0.88 -2.71
N LEU A 223 -42.53 -1.79 -1.77
CA LEU A 223 -41.79 -1.48 -0.56
C LEU A 223 -40.34 -1.92 -0.73
N ARG A 224 -39.39 -1.06 -0.32
CA ARG A 224 -37.97 -1.39 -0.40
C ARG A 224 -37.59 -2.41 0.68
N LEU A 225 -36.81 -3.42 0.27
CA LEU A 225 -36.15 -4.37 1.17
C LEU A 225 -34.67 -4.03 1.34
N SER A 226 -34.17 -4.19 2.56
CA SER A 226 -32.74 -4.26 2.84
C SER A 226 -32.43 -5.54 3.61
N TYR A 227 -31.24 -6.05 3.35
CA TYR A 227 -30.74 -7.29 3.94
C TYR A 227 -29.48 -6.95 4.73
N GLN A 228 -29.41 -7.39 5.99
CA GLN A 228 -28.23 -7.23 6.83
C GLN A 228 -27.88 -8.58 7.46
N PHE A 229 -26.61 -8.93 7.42
CA PHE A 229 -26.09 -10.13 8.03
C PHE A 229 -25.06 -9.78 9.10
N GLU A 230 -25.55 -9.44 10.28
CA GLU A 230 -24.75 -9.18 11.49
C GLU A 230 -25.40 -9.90 12.66
N PRO A 231 -25.06 -11.19 12.88
CA PRO A 231 -25.65 -11.98 13.96
C PRO A 231 -25.49 -11.27 15.30
N GLY A 232 -26.64 -10.97 15.95
CA GLY A 232 -26.70 -10.27 17.23
C GLY A 232 -26.93 -8.75 17.15
N ALA A 233 -27.03 -8.17 15.96
CA ALA A 233 -27.48 -6.79 15.77
C ALA A 233 -29.01 -6.72 15.64
N ASP A 234 -29.64 -5.62 16.12
CA ASP A 234 -31.08 -5.41 16.05
C ASP A 234 -31.65 -5.40 14.62
N ALA A 235 -30.80 -5.05 13.63
CA ALA A 235 -31.15 -5.00 12.22
C ALA A 235 -30.75 -6.27 11.43
N ASP A 236 -30.31 -7.33 12.11
CA ASP A 236 -29.97 -8.60 11.45
C ASP A 236 -31.22 -9.25 10.83
N GLY A 237 -31.14 -9.49 9.52
CA GLY A 237 -32.24 -10.10 8.79
C GLY A 237 -32.70 -9.28 7.57
N VAL A 238 -33.99 -9.37 7.28
CA VAL A 238 -34.67 -8.64 6.21
C VAL A 238 -35.47 -7.50 6.79
N THR A 239 -35.20 -6.28 6.39
CA THR A 239 -35.92 -5.09 6.81
C THR A 239 -36.76 -4.54 5.67
N VAL A 240 -38.05 -4.36 5.91
CA VAL A 240 -38.99 -3.70 5.00
C VAL A 240 -39.04 -2.22 5.34
N HIS A 241 -38.74 -1.35 4.39
CA HIS A 241 -38.83 0.10 4.56
C HIS A 241 -40.22 0.59 4.15
N ILE A 242 -41.02 0.98 5.12
CA ILE A 242 -42.37 1.47 4.88
C ILE A 242 -42.40 3.00 5.05
N PRO A 243 -42.60 3.78 3.96
CA PRO A 243 -42.81 5.23 4.08
C PRO A 243 -44.03 5.54 4.92
N LEU A 244 -43.93 6.52 5.82
CA LEU A 244 -45.05 6.92 6.72
C LEU A 244 -46.40 7.11 6.01
N PRO A 245 -46.50 7.71 4.83
CA PRO A 245 -47.78 7.85 4.14
C PRO A 245 -48.43 6.52 3.71
N LEU A 246 -47.65 5.45 3.63
CA LEU A 246 -48.11 4.12 3.21
C LEU A 246 -48.36 3.18 4.38
N LEU A 247 -48.04 3.58 5.61
CA LEU A 247 -48.13 2.71 6.80
C LEU A 247 -49.52 2.10 7.02
N ASN A 248 -50.59 2.89 6.77
CA ASN A 248 -51.97 2.43 6.92
C ASN A 248 -52.48 1.57 5.75
N GLN A 249 -51.68 1.36 4.71
CA GLN A 249 -52.04 0.58 3.52
C GLN A 249 -51.34 -0.76 3.48
N VAL A 250 -50.41 -1.01 4.42
CA VAL A 250 -49.68 -2.28 4.52
C VAL A 250 -50.46 -3.22 5.39
N GLU A 251 -50.74 -4.43 4.90
CA GLU A 251 -51.45 -5.49 5.61
C GLU A 251 -50.44 -6.49 6.19
N GLU A 252 -50.73 -7.08 7.35
CA GLU A 252 -49.88 -8.10 7.99
C GLU A 252 -49.87 -9.43 7.22
N SER A 253 -50.85 -9.66 6.37
CA SER A 253 -50.97 -10.87 5.55
C SER A 253 -50.72 -10.52 4.08
N GLY A 254 -49.56 -10.94 3.54
CA GLY A 254 -49.21 -10.74 2.12
C GLY A 254 -48.17 -11.74 1.64
#